data_d08fc26d970de5ebf015ad95ba5e2608
#
_entry.id   d08fc26d970de5ebf015ad95ba5e2608
#
_cell.length_a   1.000
_cell.length_b   1.000
_cell.length_c   1.000
_cell.angle_alpha   90.00
_cell.angle_beta   90.00
_cell.angle_gamma   90.00
#
_symmetry.space_group_name_H-M   'P 1'
#
loop_
_entity.id
_entity.type
_entity.pdbx_description
1 polymer ?
#
loop_
_entity_poly.entity_id
_entity_poly.type
_entity_poly.pdbx_seq_one_letter_code
_entity_poly.pdbx_strand_id
1 'polypeptide(L)'
;MFAPTSASAARPLGGGHPAGATGPTTALALLAWISLVLLLDADGSLWLQRGLGVLTWGLLALVLRAEPSLVRVQTGVVVVLATAVEYTFSPLLEVYTYRFDNVPAYVPPGHGLVYLAALGLGRSAIVRAHLRVGMALVLVGGGAWAVHGVTVADRQDVLGLFWFCCLAGFLFWGPSRPLYVGAFVVVSSLEILGTALGNWEWQPESPLGLMSIGNPPSGVAGGYGWFDLFALLTAAPILARWQRRRAGRAVSQAGQ
;
A
#
# COMPACT_ATOMS: atom_id res chain seq x y z
N MET A 1 53.41 20.08 -2.69
CA MET A 1 52.45 20.58 -1.67
C MET A 1 51.06 20.45 -2.31
N PHE A 2 50.45 19.26 -2.16
CA PHE A 2 49.14 18.92 -2.75
C PHE A 2 48.09 19.07 -1.64
N ALA A 3 47.11 19.94 -1.86
CA ALA A 3 45.97 20.13 -0.99
C ALA A 3 44.99 18.91 -1.16
N PRO A 4 44.41 18.39 -0.10
CA PRO A 4 43.41 17.32 -0.24
C PRO A 4 42.07 17.96 -0.64
N THR A 5 41.52 17.43 -1.75
CA THR A 5 40.15 17.68 -2.19
C THR A 5 39.16 17.15 -1.13
N SER A 6 38.34 18.06 -0.60
CA SER A 6 37.27 17.73 0.35
C SER A 6 36.26 16.78 -0.30
N ALA A 7 36.25 15.54 0.18
CA ALA A 7 35.16 14.59 -0.10
C ALA A 7 33.85 15.18 0.45
N SER A 8 32.93 15.50 -0.44
CA SER A 8 31.56 15.85 -0.10
C SER A 8 30.92 14.65 0.63
N ALA A 9 30.74 14.80 1.93
CA ALA A 9 30.02 13.82 2.73
C ALA A 9 28.60 13.67 2.19
N ALA A 10 28.29 12.47 1.69
CA ALA A 10 26.94 12.10 1.32
C ALA A 10 26.02 12.33 2.51
N ARG A 11 25.07 13.27 2.37
CA ARG A 11 24.00 13.47 3.34
C ARG A 11 23.28 12.13 3.55
N PRO A 12 23.10 11.68 4.80
CA PRO A 12 22.28 10.52 5.07
C PRO A 12 20.87 10.81 4.55
N LEU A 13 20.31 9.86 3.79
CA LEU A 13 18.93 9.87 3.34
C LEU A 13 17.99 9.68 4.56
N GLY A 14 18.03 10.61 5.48
CA GLY A 14 17.02 10.80 6.50
C GLY A 14 15.78 11.42 5.83
N GLY A 15 15.04 10.60 5.09
CA GLY A 15 13.83 11.00 4.41
C GLY A 15 12.72 11.31 5.40
N GLY A 16 12.73 12.49 6.00
CA GLY A 16 11.53 13.06 6.57
C GLY A 16 10.52 13.22 5.44
N HIS A 17 9.45 12.42 5.44
CA HIS A 17 8.32 12.69 4.55
C HIS A 17 7.86 14.13 4.77
N PRO A 18 7.64 14.93 3.70
CA PRO A 18 7.13 16.28 3.86
C PRO A 18 5.87 16.23 4.71
N ALA A 19 5.71 17.19 5.61
CA ALA A 19 4.50 17.34 6.39
C ALA A 19 3.32 17.42 5.41
N GLY A 20 2.49 16.38 5.37
CA GLY A 20 1.30 16.28 4.53
C GLY A 20 0.06 16.40 5.40
N ALA A 21 -1.09 16.59 4.77
CA ALA A 21 -2.36 16.71 5.48
C ALA A 21 -2.82 15.37 6.09
N THR A 22 -2.38 14.23 5.52
CA THR A 22 -2.74 12.92 6.03
C THR A 22 -1.96 12.62 7.31
N GLY A 23 -2.61 12.87 8.44
CA GLY A 23 -2.16 12.51 9.78
C GLY A 23 -2.94 11.30 10.31
N PRO A 24 -2.74 10.93 11.60
CA PRO A 24 -3.37 9.75 12.18
C PRO A 24 -4.91 9.83 12.20
N THR A 25 -5.49 11.01 12.43
CA THR A 25 -6.94 11.19 12.38
C THR A 25 -7.51 10.93 11.00
N THR A 26 -6.85 11.47 9.96
CA THR A 26 -7.24 11.18 8.57
C THR A 26 -7.07 9.70 8.26
N ALA A 27 -5.98 9.07 8.71
CA ALA A 27 -5.77 7.64 8.52
C ALA A 27 -6.89 6.78 9.11
N LEU A 28 -7.35 7.10 10.32
CA LEU A 28 -8.49 6.43 10.95
C LEU A 28 -9.80 6.66 10.17
N ALA A 29 -10.02 7.87 9.65
CA ALA A 29 -11.18 8.16 8.80
C ALA A 29 -11.14 7.37 7.48
N LEU A 30 -9.95 7.21 6.88
CA LEU A 30 -9.78 6.38 5.68
C LEU A 30 -10.00 4.89 5.97
N LEU A 31 -9.51 4.39 7.10
CA LEU A 31 -9.81 3.02 7.55
C LEU A 31 -11.31 2.81 7.76
N ALA A 32 -11.99 3.75 8.42
CA ALA A 32 -13.44 3.69 8.60
C ALA A 32 -14.18 3.69 7.26
N TRP A 33 -13.74 4.51 6.29
CA TRP A 33 -14.30 4.50 4.94
C TRP A 33 -14.10 3.16 4.24
N ILE A 34 -12.88 2.62 4.24
CA ILE A 34 -12.57 1.30 3.65
C ILE A 34 -13.46 0.22 4.28
N SER A 35 -13.54 0.18 5.60
CA SER A 35 -14.41 -0.78 6.32
C SER A 35 -15.89 -0.61 5.93
N LEU A 36 -16.38 0.62 5.83
CA LEU A 36 -17.75 0.92 5.41
C LEU A 36 -18.03 0.43 3.99
N VAL A 37 -17.08 0.67 3.05
CA VAL A 37 -17.21 0.19 1.67
C VAL A 37 -17.33 -1.33 1.63
N LEU A 38 -16.49 -2.05 2.37
CA LEU A 38 -16.52 -3.52 2.44
C LEU A 38 -17.82 -4.03 3.06
N LEU A 39 -18.30 -3.41 4.14
CA LEU A 39 -19.57 -3.76 4.78
C LEU A 39 -20.76 -3.56 3.84
N LEU A 40 -20.79 -2.44 3.09
CA LEU A 40 -21.88 -2.15 2.15
C LEU A 40 -21.81 -3.03 0.89
N ASP A 41 -20.61 -3.43 0.47
CA ASP A 41 -20.45 -4.28 -0.71
C ASP A 41 -20.80 -5.75 -0.41
N ALA A 42 -20.66 -6.24 0.84
CA ALA A 42 -20.86 -7.63 1.21
C ALA A 42 -22.22 -8.19 0.75
N ASP A 43 -23.31 -7.43 0.99
CA ASP A 43 -24.66 -7.78 0.57
C ASP A 43 -25.20 -6.86 -0.55
N GLY A 44 -24.32 -5.98 -1.07
CA GLY A 44 -24.68 -4.96 -2.04
C GLY A 44 -24.92 -5.50 -3.45
N SER A 45 -25.67 -4.74 -4.27
CA SER A 45 -25.79 -5.01 -5.69
C SER A 45 -24.56 -4.50 -6.46
N LEU A 46 -24.39 -4.98 -7.70
CA LEU A 46 -23.34 -4.49 -8.60
C LEU A 46 -23.44 -2.97 -8.84
N TRP A 47 -24.64 -2.40 -8.82
CA TRP A 47 -24.84 -0.94 -8.96
C TRP A 47 -24.35 -0.20 -7.72
N LEU A 48 -24.60 -0.73 -6.51
CA LEU A 48 -24.05 -0.17 -5.28
C LEU A 48 -22.53 -0.24 -5.30
N GLN A 49 -21.93 -1.38 -5.70
CA GLN A 49 -20.48 -1.54 -5.83
C GLN A 49 -19.87 -0.49 -6.77
N ARG A 50 -20.51 -0.21 -7.92
CA ARG A 50 -20.09 0.85 -8.86
C ARG A 50 -20.20 2.24 -8.24
N GLY A 51 -21.30 2.52 -7.53
CA GLY A 51 -21.50 3.77 -6.79
C GLY A 51 -20.44 4.00 -5.72
N LEU A 52 -20.12 2.97 -4.94
CA LEU A 52 -19.01 2.98 -3.97
C LEU A 52 -17.67 3.28 -4.64
N GLY A 53 -17.45 2.77 -5.86
CA GLY A 53 -16.30 3.10 -6.68
C GLY A 53 -16.19 4.59 -6.98
N VAL A 54 -17.26 5.20 -7.46
CA VAL A 54 -17.30 6.65 -7.76
C VAL A 54 -17.02 7.48 -6.50
N LEU A 55 -17.64 7.13 -5.38
CA LEU A 55 -17.42 7.82 -4.10
C LEU A 55 -15.99 7.67 -3.60
N THR A 56 -15.39 6.48 -3.76
CA THR A 56 -14.00 6.22 -3.34
C THR A 56 -12.99 7.00 -4.20
N TRP A 57 -13.22 7.12 -5.52
CA TRP A 57 -12.45 8.00 -6.40
C TRP A 57 -12.59 9.47 -5.99
N GLY A 58 -13.81 9.91 -5.67
CA GLY A 58 -14.07 11.27 -5.18
C GLY A 58 -13.33 11.57 -3.87
N LEU A 59 -13.37 10.64 -2.91
CA LEU A 59 -12.67 10.77 -1.64
C LEU A 59 -11.14 10.81 -1.85
N LEU A 60 -10.60 9.91 -2.69
CA LEU A 60 -9.17 9.92 -3.01
C LEU A 60 -8.75 11.27 -3.62
N ALA A 61 -9.51 11.77 -4.59
CA ALA A 61 -9.24 13.06 -5.20
C ALA A 61 -9.30 14.22 -4.18
N LEU A 62 -10.25 14.18 -3.25
CA LEU A 62 -10.39 15.17 -2.18
C LEU A 62 -9.17 15.16 -1.25
N VAL A 63 -8.77 14.00 -0.76
CA VAL A 63 -7.63 13.87 0.15
C VAL A 63 -6.33 14.30 -0.53
N LEU A 64 -6.14 13.91 -1.79
CA LEU A 64 -4.94 14.27 -2.56
C LEU A 64 -4.81 15.77 -2.79
N ARG A 65 -5.90 16.56 -2.78
CA ARG A 65 -5.81 18.04 -2.91
C ARG A 65 -4.98 18.66 -1.79
N ALA A 66 -5.03 18.09 -0.60
CA ALA A 66 -4.32 18.58 0.56
C ALA A 66 -2.88 18.01 0.69
N GLU A 67 -2.51 17.02 -0.13
CA GLU A 67 -1.19 16.39 -0.07
C GLU A 67 -0.14 17.11 -0.93
N PRO A 68 1.15 17.10 -0.53
CA PRO A 68 2.25 17.61 -1.35
C PRO A 68 2.35 16.84 -2.68
N SER A 69 2.90 17.49 -3.71
CA SER A 69 3.05 16.90 -5.04
C SER A 69 3.78 15.57 -5.05
N LEU A 70 4.77 15.38 -4.15
CA LEU A 70 5.48 14.11 -4.02
C LEU A 70 4.54 12.98 -3.58
N VAL A 71 3.71 13.21 -2.55
CA VAL A 71 2.76 12.22 -2.06
C VAL A 71 1.69 11.93 -3.10
N ARG A 72 1.23 12.94 -3.84
CA ARG A 72 0.29 12.73 -4.96
C ARG A 72 0.86 11.79 -6.03
N VAL A 73 2.14 11.98 -6.38
CA VAL A 73 2.82 11.10 -7.35
C VAL A 73 3.02 9.70 -6.76
N GLN A 74 3.42 9.57 -5.50
CA GLN A 74 3.53 8.28 -4.82
C GLN A 74 2.20 7.52 -4.86
N THR A 75 1.11 8.17 -4.44
CA THR A 75 -0.23 7.57 -4.48
C THR A 75 -0.63 7.19 -5.90
N GLY A 76 -0.35 8.02 -6.89
CA GLY A 76 -0.60 7.70 -8.31
C GLY A 76 0.18 6.46 -8.78
N VAL A 77 1.44 6.31 -8.38
CA VAL A 77 2.24 5.11 -8.67
C VAL A 77 1.61 3.87 -8.02
N VAL A 78 1.21 3.95 -6.75
CA VAL A 78 0.51 2.85 -6.06
C VAL A 78 -0.75 2.46 -6.80
N VAL A 79 -1.63 3.41 -7.14
CA VAL A 79 -2.89 3.15 -7.85
C VAL A 79 -2.64 2.45 -9.19
N VAL A 80 -1.67 2.92 -9.97
CA VAL A 80 -1.37 2.33 -11.30
C VAL A 80 -0.83 0.92 -11.16
N LEU A 81 0.15 0.69 -10.28
CA LEU A 81 0.75 -0.63 -10.08
C LEU A 81 -0.26 -1.61 -9.49
N ALA A 82 -0.99 -1.20 -8.45
CA ALA A 82 -2.00 -2.03 -7.84
C ALA A 82 -3.11 -2.40 -8.85
N THR A 83 -3.59 -1.44 -9.65
CA THR A 83 -4.57 -1.73 -10.71
C THR A 83 -4.05 -2.78 -11.68
N ALA A 84 -2.79 -2.68 -12.12
CA ALA A 84 -2.20 -3.68 -13.00
C ALA A 84 -2.14 -5.06 -12.35
N VAL A 85 -1.77 -5.13 -11.06
CA VAL A 85 -1.73 -6.39 -10.29
C VAL A 85 -3.14 -6.95 -10.10
N GLU A 86 -4.14 -6.13 -9.74
CA GLU A 86 -5.52 -6.55 -9.57
C GLU A 86 -6.09 -7.23 -10.81
N TYR A 87 -5.92 -6.59 -11.99
CA TYR A 87 -6.38 -7.17 -13.25
C TYR A 87 -5.57 -8.38 -13.71
N THR A 88 -4.33 -8.52 -13.23
CA THR A 88 -3.50 -9.69 -13.50
C THR A 88 -3.84 -10.84 -12.57
N PHE A 89 -3.92 -10.59 -11.26
CA PHE A 89 -4.07 -11.67 -10.29
C PHE A 89 -5.52 -12.12 -10.08
N SER A 90 -6.52 -11.24 -10.25
CA SER A 90 -7.91 -11.64 -10.10
C SER A 90 -8.48 -12.23 -11.40
N PRO A 91 -8.85 -11.46 -12.45
CA PRO A 91 -9.55 -12.04 -13.59
C PRO A 91 -8.64 -12.85 -14.55
N LEU A 92 -7.31 -12.63 -14.55
CA LEU A 92 -6.43 -13.32 -15.50
C LEU A 92 -5.80 -14.59 -14.91
N LEU A 93 -5.31 -14.54 -13.67
CA LEU A 93 -4.61 -15.65 -13.00
C LEU A 93 -5.45 -16.34 -11.94
N GLU A 94 -6.58 -15.77 -11.58
CA GLU A 94 -7.51 -16.32 -10.58
C GLU A 94 -6.84 -16.66 -9.24
N VAL A 95 -5.85 -15.83 -8.80
CA VAL A 95 -5.18 -16.01 -7.50
C VAL A 95 -6.17 -15.74 -6.36
N TYR A 96 -7.08 -14.83 -6.58
CA TYR A 96 -8.26 -14.53 -5.78
C TYR A 96 -9.40 -14.04 -6.67
N THR A 97 -10.62 -14.22 -6.22
CA THR A 97 -11.82 -13.84 -6.96
C THR A 97 -12.68 -12.89 -6.12
N TYR A 98 -13.19 -11.86 -6.74
CA TYR A 98 -14.17 -10.96 -6.13
C TYR A 98 -15.59 -11.51 -6.30
N ARG A 99 -16.48 -11.10 -5.41
CA ARG A 99 -17.86 -11.58 -5.30
C ARG A 99 -18.68 -11.56 -6.61
N PHE A 100 -18.37 -10.69 -7.56
CA PHE A 100 -19.04 -10.61 -8.88
C PHE A 100 -18.11 -11.00 -10.05
N ASP A 101 -17.06 -11.74 -9.81
CA ASP A 101 -16.05 -12.13 -10.82
C ASP A 101 -15.49 -10.93 -11.60
N ASN A 102 -15.40 -9.77 -10.93
CA ASN A 102 -14.89 -8.52 -11.49
C ASN A 102 -13.86 -7.90 -10.53
N VAL A 103 -13.08 -6.92 -11.00
CA VAL A 103 -12.35 -6.03 -10.09
C VAL A 103 -13.29 -4.88 -9.70
N PRO A 104 -13.74 -4.78 -8.43
CA PRO A 104 -14.65 -3.73 -8.01
C PRO A 104 -14.09 -2.33 -8.28
N ALA A 105 -14.94 -1.41 -8.75
CA ALA A 105 -14.51 -0.06 -9.14
C ALA A 105 -13.91 0.77 -7.99
N TYR A 106 -14.13 0.36 -6.73
CA TYR A 106 -13.52 0.99 -5.55
C TYR A 106 -12.12 0.48 -5.25
N VAL A 107 -11.67 -0.65 -5.81
CA VAL A 107 -10.37 -1.27 -5.50
C VAL A 107 -9.19 -0.42 -5.97
N PRO A 108 -9.11 0.06 -7.23
CA PRO A 108 -8.02 0.93 -7.64
C PRO A 108 -7.84 2.18 -6.77
N PRO A 109 -8.87 3.03 -6.51
CA PRO A 109 -8.72 4.16 -5.61
C PRO A 109 -8.55 3.72 -4.15
N GLY A 110 -9.07 2.55 -3.77
CA GLY A 110 -8.88 1.93 -2.46
C GLY A 110 -7.41 1.72 -2.12
N HIS A 111 -6.60 1.20 -3.04
CA HIS A 111 -5.15 1.07 -2.85
C HIS A 111 -4.48 2.43 -2.57
N GLY A 112 -4.93 3.49 -3.25
CA GLY A 112 -4.47 4.86 -2.95
C GLY A 112 -4.81 5.29 -1.53
N LEU A 113 -6.03 4.99 -1.05
CA LEU A 113 -6.45 5.30 0.32
C LEU A 113 -5.72 4.44 1.35
N VAL A 114 -5.45 3.16 1.05
CA VAL A 114 -4.63 2.25 1.88
C VAL A 114 -3.23 2.81 2.07
N TYR A 115 -2.57 3.23 0.98
CA TYR A 115 -1.27 3.88 1.03
C TYR A 115 -1.29 5.14 1.91
N LEU A 116 -2.27 6.02 1.72
CA LEU A 116 -2.41 7.26 2.50
C LEU A 116 -2.70 6.95 3.98
N ALA A 117 -3.53 5.96 4.29
CA ALA A 117 -3.80 5.54 5.65
C ALA A 117 -2.53 4.99 6.34
N ALA A 118 -1.78 4.11 5.66
CA ALA A 118 -0.51 3.59 6.14
C ALA A 118 0.51 4.71 6.39
N LEU A 119 0.61 5.66 5.46
CA LEU A 119 1.45 6.84 5.58
C LEU A 119 1.04 7.73 6.78
N GLY A 120 -0.26 7.96 6.97
CA GLY A 120 -0.81 8.74 8.07
C GLY A 120 -0.54 8.11 9.43
N LEU A 121 -0.70 6.79 9.56
CA LEU A 121 -0.32 6.05 10.77
C LEU A 121 1.19 6.13 11.02
N GLY A 122 2.01 5.93 9.99
CA GLY A 122 3.47 6.02 10.09
C GLY A 122 3.98 7.43 10.45
N ARG A 123 3.19 8.48 10.16
CA ARG A 123 3.48 9.87 10.56
C ARG A 123 3.08 10.18 12.00
N SER A 124 2.30 9.32 12.66
CA SER A 124 1.85 9.57 14.03
C SER A 124 3.02 9.69 15.00
N ALA A 125 2.89 10.57 16.00
CA ALA A 125 3.90 10.74 17.05
C ALA A 125 4.14 9.44 17.82
N ILE A 126 3.07 8.66 18.04
CA ILE A 126 3.12 7.38 18.76
C ILE A 126 3.98 6.37 17.99
N VAL A 127 3.70 6.15 16.69
CA VAL A 127 4.47 5.20 15.87
C VAL A 127 5.93 5.63 15.77
N ARG A 128 6.20 6.93 15.62
CA ARG A 128 7.58 7.44 15.55
C ARG A 128 8.33 7.30 16.88
N ALA A 129 7.69 7.63 18.00
CA ALA A 129 8.31 7.51 19.31
C ALA A 129 8.59 6.04 19.68
N HIS A 130 7.70 5.13 19.30
CA HIS A 130 7.78 3.70 19.64
C HIS A 130 8.05 2.80 18.43
N LEU A 131 8.77 3.29 17.43
CA LEU A 131 8.97 2.57 16.17
C LEU A 131 9.54 1.15 16.37
N ARG A 132 10.52 0.99 17.26
CA ARG A 132 11.11 -0.33 17.56
C ARG A 132 10.08 -1.31 18.12
N VAL A 133 9.21 -0.82 19.00
CA VAL A 133 8.11 -1.64 19.57
C VAL A 133 7.11 -1.98 18.47
N GLY A 134 6.71 -1.01 17.64
CA GLY A 134 5.82 -1.27 16.50
C GLY A 134 6.41 -2.31 15.54
N MET A 135 7.69 -2.21 15.19
CA MET A 135 8.38 -3.22 14.36
C MET A 135 8.38 -4.60 15.05
N ALA A 136 8.69 -4.66 16.34
CA ALA A 136 8.68 -5.92 17.10
C ALA A 136 7.28 -6.56 17.12
N LEU A 137 6.23 -5.77 17.32
CA LEU A 137 4.84 -6.27 17.28
C LEU A 137 4.46 -6.81 15.91
N VAL A 138 4.87 -6.13 14.82
CA VAL A 138 4.64 -6.63 13.45
C VAL A 138 5.41 -7.93 13.20
N LEU A 139 6.69 -7.99 13.58
CA LEU A 139 7.52 -9.17 13.38
C LEU A 139 7.04 -10.37 14.21
N VAL A 140 6.68 -10.16 15.47
CA VAL A 140 6.18 -11.23 16.34
C VAL A 140 4.76 -11.64 15.96
N GLY A 141 3.84 -10.68 15.84
CA GLY A 141 2.43 -10.98 15.52
C GLY A 141 2.26 -11.51 14.10
N GLY A 142 2.84 -10.84 13.10
CA GLY A 142 2.81 -11.30 11.71
C GLY A 142 3.58 -12.61 11.52
N GLY A 143 4.73 -12.77 12.19
CA GLY A 143 5.49 -14.00 12.17
C GLY A 143 4.76 -15.18 12.81
N ALA A 144 4.12 -14.97 13.96
CA ALA A 144 3.29 -15.99 14.60
C ALA A 144 2.10 -16.40 13.69
N TRP A 145 1.45 -15.43 13.02
CA TRP A 145 0.39 -15.72 12.06
C TRP A 145 0.91 -16.50 10.85
N ALA A 146 2.06 -16.08 10.29
CA ALA A 146 2.68 -16.78 9.15
C ALA A 146 3.11 -18.22 9.51
N VAL A 147 3.73 -18.41 10.69
CA VAL A 147 4.12 -19.75 11.17
C VAL A 147 2.88 -20.62 11.42
N HIS A 148 1.85 -20.07 12.09
CA HIS A 148 0.58 -20.79 12.26
C HIS A 148 -0.01 -21.22 10.91
N GLY A 149 0.02 -20.32 9.91
CA GLY A 149 -0.50 -20.59 8.57
C GLY A 149 0.17 -21.76 7.86
N VAL A 150 1.47 -22.00 8.07
CA VAL A 150 2.20 -23.11 7.43
C VAL A 150 2.29 -24.38 8.28
N THR A 151 1.95 -24.32 9.58
CA THR A 151 2.16 -25.46 10.50
C THR A 151 0.88 -26.03 11.10
N VAL A 152 -0.13 -25.20 11.35
CA VAL A 152 -1.31 -25.56 12.15
C VAL A 152 -2.62 -25.34 11.40
N ALA A 153 -2.69 -24.32 10.54
CA ALA A 153 -3.94 -24.00 9.83
C ALA A 153 -4.38 -25.15 8.89
N ASP A 154 -5.68 -25.44 8.86
CA ASP A 154 -6.27 -26.44 7.97
C ASP A 154 -5.96 -26.13 6.49
N ARG A 155 -5.90 -24.86 6.16
CA ARG A 155 -5.48 -24.34 4.86
C ARG A 155 -4.08 -23.77 4.98
N GLN A 156 -3.09 -24.47 4.42
CA GLN A 156 -1.69 -24.03 4.45
C GLN A 156 -1.50 -22.69 3.73
N ASP A 157 -0.56 -21.88 4.21
CA ASP A 157 -0.34 -20.50 3.75
C ASP A 157 1.16 -20.21 3.46
N VAL A 158 1.71 -20.91 2.47
CA VAL A 158 3.12 -20.70 2.05
C VAL A 158 3.30 -19.33 1.43
N LEU A 159 2.31 -18.83 0.66
CA LEU A 159 2.37 -17.50 0.08
C LEU A 159 2.36 -16.42 1.16
N GLY A 160 1.55 -16.58 2.22
CA GLY A 160 1.56 -15.64 3.34
C GLY A 160 2.90 -15.61 4.06
N LEU A 161 3.55 -16.74 4.28
CA LEU A 161 4.92 -16.78 4.83
C LEU A 161 5.92 -16.05 3.91
N PHE A 162 5.85 -16.26 2.60
CA PHE A 162 6.69 -15.55 1.64
C PHE A 162 6.48 -14.02 1.73
N TRP A 163 5.23 -13.55 1.75
CA TRP A 163 4.93 -12.13 1.90
C TRP A 163 5.38 -11.59 3.26
N PHE A 164 5.26 -12.36 4.32
CA PHE A 164 5.79 -11.98 5.64
C PHE A 164 7.31 -11.78 5.59
N CYS A 165 8.06 -12.65 4.93
CA CYS A 165 9.50 -12.47 4.73
C CYS A 165 9.82 -11.18 3.96
N CYS A 166 9.03 -10.83 2.94
CA CYS A 166 9.14 -9.55 2.24
C CYS A 166 8.90 -8.37 3.19
N LEU A 167 7.84 -8.42 4.01
CA LEU A 167 7.54 -7.39 5.00
C LEU A 167 8.67 -7.22 6.01
N ALA A 168 9.22 -8.32 6.53
CA ALA A 168 10.39 -8.29 7.41
C ALA A 168 11.58 -7.62 6.72
N GLY A 169 11.83 -7.95 5.44
CA GLY A 169 12.84 -7.28 4.63
C GLY A 169 12.61 -5.77 4.54
N PHE A 170 11.39 -5.33 4.30
CA PHE A 170 11.06 -3.89 4.28
C PHE A 170 11.23 -3.21 5.63
N LEU A 171 10.92 -3.88 6.73
CA LEU A 171 11.13 -3.35 8.08
C LEU A 171 12.62 -3.19 8.44
N PHE A 172 13.49 -4.06 7.93
CA PHE A 172 14.93 -3.97 8.21
C PHE A 172 15.67 -3.04 7.25
N TRP A 173 15.37 -3.09 5.95
CA TRP A 173 16.14 -2.43 4.89
C TRP A 173 15.34 -1.46 4.04
N GLY A 174 14.02 -1.40 4.20
CA GLY A 174 13.17 -0.52 3.40
C GLY A 174 13.37 0.97 3.72
N PRO A 175 13.01 1.86 2.78
CA PRO A 175 13.24 3.30 2.90
C PRO A 175 12.35 4.00 3.93
N SER A 176 11.26 3.38 4.39
CA SER A 176 10.32 3.97 5.35
C SER A 176 9.70 2.96 6.30
N ARG A 177 10.44 2.56 7.34
CA ARG A 177 9.96 1.64 8.38
C ARG A 177 8.61 2.03 8.99
N PRO A 178 8.35 3.32 9.35
CA PRO A 178 7.04 3.70 9.89
C PRO A 178 5.88 3.45 8.92
N LEU A 179 6.08 3.60 7.60
CA LEU A 179 5.08 3.30 6.60
C LEU A 179 4.74 1.81 6.60
N TYR A 180 5.74 0.92 6.63
CA TYR A 180 5.52 -0.53 6.62
C TYR A 180 4.84 -1.03 7.90
N VAL A 181 5.12 -0.40 9.06
CA VAL A 181 4.35 -0.67 10.28
C VAL A 181 2.88 -0.25 10.10
N GLY A 182 2.63 0.92 9.52
CA GLY A 182 1.28 1.39 9.20
C GLY A 182 0.59 0.49 8.16
N ALA A 183 1.31 0.08 7.12
CA ALA A 183 0.80 -0.80 6.08
C ALA A 183 0.38 -2.17 6.64
N PHE A 184 1.16 -2.75 7.55
CA PHE A 184 0.74 -4.00 8.22
C PHE A 184 -0.60 -3.86 8.92
N VAL A 185 -0.80 -2.78 9.70
CA VAL A 185 -2.05 -2.57 10.41
C VAL A 185 -3.22 -2.38 9.44
N VAL A 186 -3.06 -1.51 8.45
CA VAL A 186 -4.13 -1.18 7.50
C VAL A 186 -4.49 -2.38 6.64
N VAL A 187 -3.48 -3.00 6.02
CA VAL A 187 -3.70 -4.11 5.07
C VAL A 187 -4.22 -5.34 5.78
N SER A 188 -3.62 -5.75 6.91
CA SER A 188 -4.13 -6.92 7.64
C SER A 188 -5.58 -6.73 8.09
N SER A 189 -5.95 -5.51 8.52
CA SER A 189 -7.33 -5.21 8.91
C SER A 189 -8.31 -5.34 7.75
N LEU A 190 -7.97 -4.77 6.58
CA LEU A 190 -8.85 -4.83 5.41
C LEU A 190 -8.94 -6.24 4.81
N GLU A 191 -7.86 -7.00 4.81
CA GLU A 191 -7.84 -8.36 4.27
C GLU A 191 -8.65 -9.32 5.14
N ILE A 192 -8.48 -9.25 6.47
CA ILE A 192 -9.29 -10.02 7.40
C ILE A 192 -10.78 -9.66 7.25
N LEU A 193 -11.10 -8.36 7.19
CA LEU A 193 -12.49 -7.92 7.05
C LEU A 193 -13.09 -8.32 5.70
N GLY A 194 -12.38 -8.07 4.60
CA GLY A 194 -12.88 -8.33 3.25
C GLY A 194 -13.10 -9.80 2.96
N THR A 195 -12.18 -10.68 3.40
CA THR A 195 -12.36 -12.13 3.26
C THR A 195 -13.43 -12.67 4.19
N ALA A 196 -13.53 -12.16 5.44
CA ALA A 196 -14.58 -12.55 6.38
C ALA A 196 -15.98 -12.16 5.89
N LEU A 197 -16.12 -11.05 5.16
CA LEU A 197 -17.37 -10.60 4.54
C LEU A 197 -17.65 -11.24 3.17
N GLY A 198 -16.70 -12.01 2.61
CA GLY A 198 -16.85 -12.61 1.29
C GLY A 198 -16.77 -11.60 0.13
N ASN A 199 -16.18 -10.41 0.33
CA ASN A 199 -15.95 -9.45 -0.76
C ASN A 199 -14.97 -10.01 -1.80
N TRP A 200 -13.99 -10.80 -1.35
CA TRP A 200 -13.12 -11.62 -2.17
C TRP A 200 -12.69 -12.88 -1.43
N GLU A 201 -12.28 -13.86 -2.21
CA GLU A 201 -11.75 -15.13 -1.70
C GLU A 201 -10.42 -15.44 -2.41
N TRP A 202 -9.40 -15.75 -1.64
CA TRP A 202 -8.13 -16.26 -2.16
C TRP A 202 -8.27 -17.72 -2.55
N GLN A 203 -7.70 -18.12 -3.68
CA GLN A 203 -7.69 -19.53 -4.07
C GLN A 203 -6.78 -20.34 -3.15
N PRO A 204 -7.04 -21.66 -2.96
CA PRO A 204 -6.20 -22.47 -2.07
C PRO A 204 -4.76 -22.60 -2.51
N GLU A 205 -4.51 -22.49 -3.81
CA GLU A 205 -3.19 -22.63 -4.43
C GLU A 205 -2.94 -21.56 -5.48
N SER A 206 -1.67 -21.24 -5.71
CA SER A 206 -1.26 -20.39 -6.82
C SER A 206 -1.52 -21.06 -8.17
N PRO A 207 -1.64 -20.31 -9.29
CA PRO A 207 -2.02 -20.84 -10.60
C PRO A 207 -1.18 -22.02 -11.11
N LEU A 208 0.06 -22.15 -10.63
CA LEU A 208 0.95 -23.27 -11.00
C LEU A 208 1.04 -24.34 -9.90
N GLY A 209 0.22 -24.28 -8.86
CA GLY A 209 0.29 -25.19 -7.72
C GLY A 209 1.60 -25.10 -6.90
N LEU A 210 2.36 -24.01 -7.06
CA LEU A 210 3.68 -23.87 -6.42
C LEU A 210 3.60 -23.48 -4.96
N MET A 211 2.53 -22.79 -4.56
CA MET A 211 2.35 -22.24 -3.21
C MET A 211 0.89 -22.39 -2.79
N SER A 212 0.69 -22.89 -1.58
CA SER A 212 -0.60 -22.80 -0.90
C SER A 212 -0.85 -21.38 -0.38
N ILE A 213 -2.11 -20.99 -0.34
CA ILE A 213 -2.52 -19.60 -0.05
C ILE A 213 -3.59 -19.62 1.04
N GLY A 214 -3.37 -18.88 2.13
CA GLY A 214 -4.38 -18.65 3.18
C GLY A 214 -5.53 -17.75 2.70
N ASN A 215 -6.61 -17.67 3.47
CA ASN A 215 -7.72 -16.75 3.18
C ASN A 215 -8.10 -15.94 4.41
N PRO A 216 -7.49 -14.74 4.61
CA PRO A 216 -6.46 -14.13 3.77
C PRO A 216 -5.05 -14.70 4.03
N PRO A 217 -4.07 -14.44 3.11
CA PRO A 217 -2.67 -14.77 3.36
C PRO A 217 -2.12 -13.96 4.54
N SER A 218 -1.43 -14.61 5.46
CA SER A 218 -0.97 -14.01 6.72
C SER A 218 0.00 -12.84 6.57
N GLY A 219 0.81 -12.84 5.53
CA GLY A 219 1.82 -11.80 5.27
C GLY A 219 1.46 -10.86 4.12
N VAL A 220 0.21 -10.79 3.69
CA VAL A 220 -0.23 -10.02 2.50
C VAL A 220 0.21 -8.56 2.49
N ALA A 221 0.38 -7.93 3.66
CA ALA A 221 0.96 -6.59 3.78
C ALA A 221 2.37 -6.47 3.16
N GLY A 222 3.12 -7.58 3.05
CA GLY A 222 4.38 -7.61 2.32
C GLY A 222 4.20 -7.53 0.80
N GLY A 223 3.10 -8.04 0.26
CA GLY A 223 2.71 -7.83 -1.14
C GLY A 223 2.44 -6.36 -1.44
N TYR A 224 1.66 -5.70 -0.59
CA TYR A 224 1.42 -4.24 -0.68
C TYR A 224 2.72 -3.43 -0.49
N GLY A 225 3.64 -3.89 0.33
CA GLY A 225 4.95 -3.26 0.55
C GLY A 225 5.77 -3.06 -0.73
N TRP A 226 5.56 -3.87 -1.77
CA TRP A 226 6.18 -3.66 -3.08
C TRP A 226 5.63 -2.42 -3.78
N PHE A 227 4.33 -2.15 -3.72
CA PHE A 227 3.74 -0.92 -4.27
C PHE A 227 4.32 0.30 -3.56
N ASP A 228 4.41 0.23 -2.23
CA ASP A 228 4.97 1.30 -1.39
C ASP A 228 6.44 1.55 -1.73
N LEU A 229 7.24 0.48 -1.86
CA LEU A 229 8.65 0.58 -2.23
C LEU A 229 8.82 1.26 -3.60
N PHE A 230 8.11 0.79 -4.62
CA PHE A 230 8.17 1.39 -5.95
C PHE A 230 7.72 2.85 -5.94
N ALA A 231 6.67 3.19 -5.21
CA ALA A 231 6.21 4.57 -5.06
C ALA A 231 7.28 5.46 -4.41
N LEU A 232 7.91 5.00 -3.34
CA LEU A 232 8.96 5.74 -2.64
C LEU A 232 10.21 5.96 -3.51
N LEU A 233 10.59 4.97 -4.32
CA LEU A 233 11.79 5.05 -5.16
C LEU A 233 11.58 5.87 -6.43
N THR A 234 10.38 5.81 -7.04
CA THR A 234 10.15 6.36 -8.38
C THR A 234 9.49 7.74 -8.39
N ALA A 235 8.74 8.12 -7.34
CA ALA A 235 7.97 9.36 -7.36
C ALA A 235 8.84 10.63 -7.47
N ALA A 236 9.98 10.69 -6.77
CA ALA A 236 10.86 11.87 -6.84
C ALA A 236 11.47 12.08 -8.24
N PRO A 237 12.05 11.07 -8.91
CA PRO A 237 12.53 11.24 -10.29
C PRO A 237 11.40 11.53 -11.30
N ILE A 238 10.21 10.95 -11.11
CA ILE A 238 9.04 11.26 -11.96
C ILE A 238 8.68 12.74 -11.83
N LEU A 239 8.52 13.23 -10.61
CA LEU A 239 8.18 14.62 -10.32
C LEU A 239 9.23 15.59 -10.89
N ALA A 240 10.51 15.30 -10.70
CA ALA A 240 11.60 16.12 -11.20
C ALA A 240 11.61 16.21 -12.74
N ARG A 241 11.33 15.07 -13.44
CA ARG A 241 11.22 15.05 -14.91
C ARG A 241 10.05 15.91 -15.39
N TRP A 242 8.91 15.81 -14.71
CA TRP A 242 7.72 16.58 -15.07
C TRP A 242 7.90 18.08 -14.86
N GLN A 243 8.55 18.50 -13.76
CA GLN A 243 8.87 19.90 -13.50
C GLN A 243 9.82 20.48 -14.55
N ARG A 244 10.87 19.74 -14.94
CA ARG A 244 11.79 20.15 -16.02
C ARG A 244 11.08 20.34 -17.37
N ARG A 245 10.17 19.43 -17.73
CA ARG A 245 9.39 19.54 -18.96
C ARG A 245 8.48 20.77 -18.96
N ARG A 246 7.87 21.11 -17.82
CA ARG A 246 7.05 22.33 -17.68
C ARG A 246 7.88 23.61 -17.82
N ALA A 247 9.02 23.67 -17.15
CA ALA A 247 9.92 24.81 -17.25
C ALA A 247 10.41 25.05 -18.69
N GLY A 248 10.80 23.98 -19.40
CA GLY A 248 11.21 24.08 -20.80
C GLY A 248 10.10 24.58 -21.73
N ARG A 249 8.85 24.18 -21.52
CA ARG A 249 7.70 24.67 -22.30
C ARG A 249 7.41 26.15 -22.03
N ALA A 250 7.50 26.59 -20.77
CA ALA A 250 7.29 27.98 -20.39
C ALA A 250 8.33 28.91 -21.05
N VAL A 251 9.61 28.51 -21.10
CA VAL A 251 10.68 29.25 -21.77
C VAL A 251 10.44 29.32 -23.29
N SER A 252 10.00 28.23 -23.92
CA SER A 252 9.70 28.22 -25.36
C SER A 252 8.52 29.11 -25.73
N GLN A 253 7.51 29.25 -24.87
CA GLN A 253 6.36 30.13 -25.11
C GLN A 253 6.65 31.61 -24.85
N ALA A 254 7.63 31.92 -23.97
CA ALA A 254 8.01 33.29 -23.69
C ALA A 254 8.99 33.88 -24.73
N GLY A 255 9.57 33.01 -25.60
CA GLY A 255 10.50 33.42 -26.67
C GLY A 255 9.85 33.58 -28.04
N GLN A 256 8.52 33.40 -28.13
CA GLN A 256 7.69 33.67 -29.34
C GLN A 256 6.89 34.97 -29.16
#